data_7a4acb92b012f791186e2bf244d32524
#
_entry.id   7a4acb92b012f791186e2bf244d32524
#
_cell.length_a   1.000
_cell.length_b   1.000
_cell.length_c   1.000
_cell.angle_alpha   90.00
_cell.angle_beta   90.00
_cell.angle_gamma   90.00
#
_symmetry.space_group_name_H-M   'P 1'
#
loop_
_entity.id
_entity.type
_entity.pdbx_description
1 polymer ?
#
loop_
_entity_poly.entity_id
_entity_poly.type
_entity_poly.pdbx_seq_one_letter_code
_entity_poly.pdbx_strand_id
1 'polypeptide(L)'
;MFLADHDIQHALEQVQAAFPSFTQWAYTNASEDESSLDGFSLWGQWVLRPEEFMARHFYLTFATHAEHWSGHLTIGQHFYFWTSADVGDAHLLDTEEYATLEDASVALKAEIARLCRALSVV
;
A
#
# COMPACT_ATOMS: atom_id res chain seq x y z
N MET A 1 -2.92 11.46 -11.05
CA MET A 1 -2.77 10.69 -12.32
C MET A 1 -3.90 9.71 -12.43
N PHE A 2 -4.51 9.67 -13.59
CA PHE A 2 -5.65 8.80 -13.86
C PHE A 2 -5.18 7.69 -14.80
N LEU A 3 -5.44 6.42 -14.46
CA LEU A 3 -4.94 5.31 -15.26
C LEU A 3 -6.03 4.69 -16.09
N ALA A 4 -5.69 4.25 -17.30
CA ALA A 4 -6.57 3.47 -18.13
C ALA A 4 -6.67 2.04 -17.58
N ASP A 5 -7.75 1.33 -17.97
CA ASP A 5 -7.99 -0.02 -17.46
C ASP A 5 -6.83 -0.95 -17.71
N HIS A 6 -6.22 -0.86 -18.87
CA HIS A 6 -5.08 -1.70 -19.21
C HIS A 6 -3.91 -1.46 -18.24
N ASP A 7 -3.66 -0.20 -17.91
CA ASP A 7 -2.57 0.15 -17.02
C ASP A 7 -2.87 -0.26 -15.59
N ILE A 8 -4.13 -0.19 -15.18
CA ILE A 8 -4.54 -0.65 -13.86
C ILE A 8 -4.29 -2.14 -13.73
N GLN A 9 -4.69 -2.92 -14.74
CA GLN A 9 -4.49 -4.36 -14.70
C GLN A 9 -3.00 -4.70 -14.62
N HIS A 10 -2.19 -4.00 -15.39
CA HIS A 10 -0.76 -4.22 -15.38
C HIS A 10 -0.16 -3.89 -14.00
N ALA A 11 -0.61 -2.79 -13.39
CA ALA A 11 -0.14 -2.40 -12.07
C ALA A 11 -0.50 -3.45 -11.01
N LEU A 12 -1.72 -3.96 -11.06
CA LEU A 12 -2.15 -4.99 -10.12
C LEU A 12 -1.31 -6.25 -10.26
N GLU A 13 -1.05 -6.66 -11.49
CA GLU A 13 -0.22 -7.84 -11.74
C GLU A 13 1.19 -7.63 -11.20
N GLN A 14 1.71 -6.43 -11.38
CA GLN A 14 3.06 -6.12 -10.96
C GLN A 14 3.21 -6.18 -9.44
N VAL A 15 2.28 -5.58 -8.69
CA VAL A 15 2.40 -5.59 -7.24
C VAL A 15 2.10 -6.96 -6.65
N GLN A 16 1.21 -7.73 -7.27
CA GLN A 16 0.95 -9.09 -6.83
C GLN A 16 2.18 -9.96 -6.99
N ALA A 17 2.93 -9.76 -8.06
CA ALA A 17 4.16 -10.52 -8.27
C ALA A 17 5.25 -10.08 -7.32
N ALA A 18 5.34 -8.78 -7.05
CA ALA A 18 6.40 -8.25 -6.18
C ALA A 18 6.15 -8.56 -4.71
N PHE A 19 4.88 -8.65 -4.28
CA PHE A 19 4.54 -8.86 -2.89
C PHE A 19 3.52 -9.99 -2.76
N PRO A 20 3.98 -11.23 -2.97
CA PRO A 20 3.05 -12.37 -3.07
C PRO A 20 2.32 -12.69 -1.77
N SER A 21 2.82 -12.24 -0.62
CA SER A 21 2.13 -12.48 0.64
C SER A 21 0.92 -11.58 0.85
N PHE A 22 0.84 -10.50 0.11
CA PHE A 22 -0.28 -9.58 0.23
C PHE A 22 -1.38 -9.98 -0.74
N THR A 23 -2.63 -9.87 -0.29
CA THR A 23 -3.79 -10.32 -1.05
C THR A 23 -4.89 -9.28 -1.00
N GLN A 24 -6.00 -9.58 -1.68
CA GLN A 24 -7.18 -8.73 -1.70
C GLN A 24 -6.85 -7.32 -2.20
N TRP A 25 -6.09 -7.28 -3.27
CA TRP A 25 -5.70 -6.01 -3.87
C TRP A 25 -6.92 -5.27 -4.41
N ALA A 26 -6.98 -4.00 -4.11
CA ALA A 26 -8.05 -3.11 -4.54
C ALA A 26 -7.43 -1.79 -4.99
N TYR A 27 -8.22 -0.96 -5.64
CA TYR A 27 -7.71 0.31 -6.11
C TYR A 27 -8.81 1.35 -6.15
N THR A 28 -8.40 2.61 -6.16
CA THR A 28 -9.25 3.73 -6.53
C THR A 28 -8.59 4.48 -7.65
N ASN A 29 -9.41 4.99 -8.56
CA ASN A 29 -8.93 5.75 -9.71
C ASN A 29 -9.76 7.02 -9.74
N ALA A 30 -9.34 8.00 -8.94
CA ALA A 30 -10.13 9.18 -8.67
C ALA A 30 -10.38 9.97 -9.93
N SER A 31 -11.57 10.51 -10.04
CA SER A 31 -11.92 11.34 -11.16
C SER A 31 -11.18 12.65 -11.10
N GLU A 32 -10.79 13.13 -12.25
CA GLU A 32 -9.95 14.31 -12.36
C GLU A 32 -10.66 15.57 -11.87
N ASP A 33 -11.98 15.53 -11.75
CA ASP A 33 -12.70 16.74 -11.39
C ASP A 33 -13.06 16.80 -9.92
N GLU A 34 -12.62 15.84 -9.13
CA GLU A 34 -13.18 15.70 -7.81
C GLU A 34 -12.50 16.52 -6.76
N SER A 35 -11.22 16.42 -6.63
CA SER A 35 -10.60 17.07 -5.50
C SER A 35 -9.11 17.09 -5.68
N SER A 36 -8.45 17.70 -4.69
CA SER A 36 -7.01 17.71 -4.64
C SER A 36 -6.42 16.33 -4.41
N LEU A 37 -7.24 15.36 -4.09
CA LEU A 37 -6.78 13.99 -3.86
C LEU A 37 -6.91 13.12 -5.09
N ASP A 38 -7.14 13.74 -6.24
CA ASP A 38 -7.28 12.98 -7.45
C ASP A 38 -6.00 12.20 -7.75
N GLY A 39 -6.17 11.08 -8.40
CA GLY A 39 -5.08 10.22 -8.72
C GLY A 39 -5.46 8.77 -8.55
N PHE A 40 -4.47 7.93 -8.70
CA PHE A 40 -4.65 6.50 -8.60
C PHE A 40 -3.98 5.99 -7.35
N SER A 41 -4.63 5.04 -6.67
CA SER A 41 -3.96 4.31 -5.60
C SER A 41 -4.45 2.88 -5.60
N LEU A 42 -3.55 1.98 -5.19
CA LEU A 42 -3.91 0.57 -5.02
C LEU A 42 -3.30 0.08 -3.72
N TRP A 43 -3.94 -0.93 -3.15
CA TRP A 43 -3.48 -1.46 -1.88
C TRP A 43 -3.81 -2.93 -1.77
N GLY A 44 -2.97 -3.64 -1.01
CA GLY A 44 -3.20 -5.01 -0.65
C GLY A 44 -3.01 -5.19 0.84
N GLN A 45 -3.42 -6.34 1.35
CA GLN A 45 -3.32 -6.58 2.79
C GLN A 45 -2.70 -7.94 3.08
N TRP A 46 -2.09 -8.01 4.25
CA TRP A 46 -1.63 -9.25 4.86
C TRP A 46 -2.04 -9.22 6.31
N VAL A 47 -2.66 -10.31 6.78
CA VAL A 47 -3.20 -10.36 8.13
C VAL A 47 -2.33 -11.30 8.94
N LEU A 48 -1.73 -10.76 10.00
CA LEU A 48 -0.94 -11.55 10.92
C LEU A 48 -1.89 -12.29 11.86
N ARG A 49 -1.81 -13.61 11.86
CA ARG A 49 -2.64 -14.46 12.71
C ARG A 49 -4.12 -14.18 12.53
N PRO A 50 -4.67 -14.48 11.35
CA PRO A 50 -6.07 -14.11 11.07
C PRO A 50 -7.05 -14.81 11.99
N GLU A 51 -6.65 -15.88 12.69
CA GLU A 51 -7.52 -16.60 13.60
C GLU A 51 -7.71 -15.87 14.93
N GLU A 52 -6.91 -14.84 15.22
CA GLU A 52 -7.03 -14.16 16.50
C GLU A 52 -8.11 -13.09 16.45
N PHE A 53 -8.72 -12.80 17.59
CA PHE A 53 -9.82 -11.85 17.68
C PHE A 53 -9.39 -10.45 17.21
N MET A 54 -8.20 -10.01 17.61
CA MET A 54 -7.71 -8.69 17.21
C MET A 54 -6.51 -8.83 16.30
N ALA A 55 -6.73 -9.50 15.17
CA ALA A 55 -5.67 -9.70 14.21
C ALA A 55 -5.16 -8.38 13.67
N ARG A 56 -3.86 -8.30 13.46
CA ARG A 56 -3.22 -7.11 12.90
C ARG A 56 -3.25 -7.19 11.38
N HIS A 57 -3.66 -6.09 10.77
CA HIS A 57 -3.73 -5.95 9.34
C HIS A 57 -2.59 -5.07 8.87
N PHE A 58 -1.81 -5.58 7.93
CA PHE A 58 -0.76 -4.80 7.27
C PHE A 58 -1.25 -4.45 5.88
N TYR A 59 -1.06 -3.19 5.49
CA TYR A 59 -1.48 -2.72 4.17
C TYR A 59 -0.29 -2.17 3.44
N LEU A 60 -0.13 -2.59 2.19
CA LEU A 60 0.78 -1.95 1.25
C LEU A 60 -0.05 -1.07 0.34
N THR A 61 0.34 0.18 0.23
CA THR A 61 -0.37 1.13 -0.62
C THR A 61 0.62 1.76 -1.57
N PHE A 62 0.25 1.83 -2.83
CA PHE A 62 0.99 2.58 -3.84
C PHE A 62 0.06 3.62 -4.41
N ALA A 63 0.52 4.86 -4.42
CA ALA A 63 -0.32 5.97 -4.84
C ALA A 63 0.45 6.87 -5.78
N THR A 64 -0.29 7.56 -6.64
CA THR A 64 0.30 8.52 -7.55
C THR A 64 0.05 9.93 -7.04
N HIS A 65 1.03 10.79 -7.31
CA HIS A 65 0.90 12.22 -7.08
C HIS A 65 1.73 12.92 -8.13
N ALA A 66 1.10 13.78 -8.92
CA ALA A 66 1.78 14.52 -9.98
C ALA A 66 2.60 13.59 -10.88
N GLU A 67 2.01 12.48 -11.26
CA GLU A 67 2.59 11.48 -12.16
C GLU A 67 3.79 10.74 -11.58
N HIS A 68 3.95 10.79 -10.28
CA HIS A 68 4.96 10.00 -9.59
C HIS A 68 4.30 9.01 -8.66
N TRP A 69 5.03 7.95 -8.34
CA TRP A 69 4.55 6.89 -7.48
C TRP A 69 5.28 6.88 -6.16
N SER A 70 4.55 6.62 -5.09
CA SER A 70 5.14 6.38 -3.78
C SER A 70 4.50 5.16 -3.17
N GLY A 71 5.23 4.51 -2.27
CA GLY A 71 4.76 3.32 -1.59
C GLY A 71 4.73 3.53 -0.09
N HIS A 72 3.80 2.84 0.57
CA HIS A 72 3.59 3.00 2.00
C HIS A 72 3.26 1.64 2.62
N LEU A 73 3.78 1.41 3.82
CA LEU A 73 3.39 0.27 4.63
C LEU A 73 2.74 0.81 5.90
N THR A 74 1.52 0.38 6.15
CA THR A 74 0.80 0.77 7.35
C THR A 74 0.35 -0.47 8.10
N ILE A 75 0.08 -0.31 9.39
CA ILE A 75 -0.48 -1.35 10.22
C ILE A 75 -1.76 -0.80 10.84
N GLY A 76 -2.80 -1.61 10.85
CA GLY A 76 -4.07 -1.19 11.38
C GLY A 76 -4.70 -2.24 12.26
N GLN A 77 -5.83 -1.90 12.84
CA GLN A 77 -6.61 -2.81 13.65
C GLN A 77 -7.78 -3.33 12.84
N HIS A 78 -8.47 -4.32 13.41
CA HIS A 78 -9.66 -4.84 12.79
C HIS A 78 -10.69 -3.71 12.63
N PHE A 79 -11.33 -3.65 11.47
CA PHE A 79 -12.16 -2.52 11.11
C PHE A 79 -13.35 -2.32 12.06
N TYR A 80 -13.75 -3.36 12.77
CA TYR A 80 -14.85 -3.23 13.72
C TYR A 80 -14.56 -2.27 14.86
N PHE A 81 -13.29 -1.99 15.10
CA PHE A 81 -12.90 -1.11 16.18
C PHE A 81 -12.58 0.31 15.71
N TRP A 82 -12.71 0.56 14.42
CA TRP A 82 -12.42 1.88 13.88
C TRP A 82 -13.63 2.76 14.00
N THR A 83 -13.46 3.92 14.63
CA THR A 83 -14.52 4.91 14.72
C THR A 83 -14.37 5.99 13.66
N SER A 84 -13.19 6.06 13.04
CA SER A 84 -12.94 6.97 11.95
C SER A 84 -11.80 6.38 11.12
N ALA A 85 -11.57 6.96 9.96
CA ALA A 85 -10.55 6.46 9.05
C ALA A 85 -9.15 6.56 9.64
N ASP A 86 -8.95 7.45 10.59
CA ASP A 86 -7.62 7.68 11.16
C ASP A 86 -7.30 6.79 12.33
N VAL A 87 -8.31 6.18 12.92
CA VAL A 87 -8.12 5.44 14.15
C VAL A 87 -7.69 4.02 13.84
N GLY A 88 -6.60 3.59 14.44
CA GLY A 88 -6.13 2.23 14.29
C GLY A 88 -5.06 2.04 13.24
N ASP A 89 -4.82 3.04 12.40
CA ASP A 89 -3.80 2.95 11.38
C ASP A 89 -2.54 3.67 11.82
N ALA A 90 -1.41 3.07 11.54
CA ALA A 90 -0.13 3.68 11.83
C ALA A 90 0.80 3.48 10.65
N HIS A 91 1.41 4.55 10.20
CA HIS A 91 2.41 4.47 9.15
C HIS A 91 3.70 3.88 9.71
N LEU A 92 4.20 2.87 9.02
CA LEU A 92 5.47 2.27 9.36
C LEU A 92 6.59 2.72 8.44
N LEU A 93 6.33 2.74 7.15
CA LEU A 93 7.34 3.06 6.13
C LEU A 93 6.71 3.84 5.00
N ASP A 94 7.49 4.78 4.46
CA ASP A 94 7.12 5.53 3.27
C ASP A 94 8.33 5.58 2.35
N THR A 95 8.08 5.54 1.05
CA THR A 95 9.14 5.78 0.09
C THR A 95 9.10 7.21 -0.39
N GLU A 96 10.18 7.61 -1.05
CA GLU A 96 10.14 8.83 -1.84
C GLU A 96 9.29 8.61 -3.08
N GLU A 97 9.17 9.63 -3.89
CA GLU A 97 8.41 9.55 -5.13
C GLU A 97 9.30 9.10 -6.27
N TYR A 98 8.75 8.24 -7.11
CA TYR A 98 9.50 7.66 -8.22
C TYR A 98 8.67 7.78 -9.49
N ALA A 99 9.35 7.77 -10.62
CA ALA A 99 8.67 7.91 -11.91
C ALA A 99 7.83 6.70 -12.26
N THR A 100 8.16 5.53 -11.75
CA THR A 100 7.46 4.29 -12.10
C THR A 100 7.04 3.53 -10.86
N LEU A 101 5.99 2.74 -11.03
CA LEU A 101 5.55 1.83 -9.97
C LEU A 101 6.63 0.81 -9.65
N GLU A 102 7.36 0.35 -10.66
CA GLU A 102 8.41 -0.62 -10.43
C GLU A 102 9.46 -0.07 -9.47
N ASP A 103 9.91 1.16 -9.70
CA ASP A 103 10.92 1.77 -8.84
C ASP A 103 10.40 1.96 -7.43
N ALA A 104 9.14 2.38 -7.28
CA ALA A 104 8.54 2.52 -5.97
C ALA A 104 8.45 1.18 -5.26
N SER A 105 8.10 0.12 -5.99
CA SER A 105 8.03 -1.23 -5.42
C SER A 105 9.37 -1.71 -4.94
N VAL A 106 10.42 -1.51 -5.72
CA VAL A 106 11.77 -1.90 -5.33
C VAL A 106 12.19 -1.14 -4.08
N ALA A 107 11.91 0.16 -4.04
CA ALA A 107 12.29 0.98 -2.89
C ALA A 107 11.55 0.54 -1.63
N LEU A 108 10.24 0.28 -1.73
CA LEU A 108 9.47 -0.14 -0.57
C LEU A 108 9.93 -1.51 -0.07
N LYS A 109 10.23 -2.42 -1.00
CA LYS A 109 10.70 -3.74 -0.64
C LYS A 109 12.03 -3.66 0.10
N ALA A 110 12.91 -2.76 -0.32
CA ALA A 110 14.18 -2.56 0.36
C ALA A 110 13.98 -1.99 1.77
N GLU A 111 13.03 -1.07 1.93
CA GLU A 111 12.74 -0.52 3.24
C GLU A 111 12.16 -1.55 4.18
N ILE A 112 11.28 -2.40 3.67
CA ILE A 112 10.72 -3.50 4.47
C ILE A 112 11.83 -4.45 4.91
N ALA A 113 12.74 -4.80 4.01
CA ALA A 113 13.84 -5.68 4.35
C ALA A 113 14.73 -5.05 5.42
N ARG A 114 14.98 -3.76 5.32
CA ARG A 114 15.78 -3.06 6.32
C ARG A 114 15.10 -3.07 7.69
N LEU A 115 13.79 -2.83 7.72
CA LEU A 115 13.05 -2.87 8.97
C LEU A 115 13.11 -4.26 9.59
N CYS A 116 12.90 -5.29 8.78
CA CYS A 116 12.92 -6.66 9.29
C CYS A 116 14.29 -7.03 9.84
N ARG A 117 15.36 -6.60 9.17
CA ARG A 117 16.70 -6.86 9.68
C ARG A 117 16.93 -6.14 11.00
N ALA A 118 16.49 -4.89 11.11
CA ALA A 118 16.67 -4.14 12.33
C ALA A 118 15.93 -4.79 13.49
N LEU A 119 14.71 -5.26 13.23
CA LEU A 119 13.91 -5.89 14.27
C LEU A 119 14.47 -7.25 14.70
N SER A 120 15.17 -7.93 13.82
CA SER A 120 15.67 -9.27 14.11
C SER A 120 17.00 -9.27 14.84
N VAL A 121 17.61 -8.11 15.03
CA VAL A 121 18.92 -8.00 15.71
C VAL A 121 18.75 -7.77 17.21
N VAL A 122 17.56 -7.66 17.67
CA VAL A 122 17.27 -7.33 19.08
C VAL A 122 17.78 -8.38 20.06
#